data_002a290dbeeb8a501da88abda73f8729
#
_entry.id   002a290dbeeb8a501da88abda73f8729
#
_cell.length_a   1.000
_cell.length_b   1.000
_cell.length_c   1.000
_cell.angle_alpha   90.00
_cell.angle_beta   90.00
_cell.angle_gamma   90.00
#
_symmetry.space_group_name_H-M   'P 1'
#
loop_
_entity.id
_entity.type
_entity.pdbx_description
1 polymer ?
#
loop_
_entity_poly.entity_id
_entity_poly.type
_entity_poly.pdbx_seq_one_letter_code
_entity_poly.pdbx_strand_id
1 'polypeptide(L)'
;MLQLFPHGLVIADDPPTAAERARQDFELMRLLAEAYEQVDTQYVREVDRRKLVDAAIRGMLKELDQYSTWVPPEELGRFEQYLEQEFVGVGIQVQQGVGRLEISTVLRDSPAWRAGVRPSDLLLEVDGTQVSMLSPGEVSKLITGPLGRVVILGVQHPGSTELSKLEVVREKIQMPTVTGVSRTETGWKWLLDGARPVAYLRMAHFSRVTTGEFRSALREIAELKPEALIVDLRSNPGGLMDTAIEVADMFLESGRIVSMSGRAVKERVWDAKSGTEVPPGLPLAVLINRQSASASEVLSAALQDRERAVVMGERSFGKGSVQTVVRMENGRSAMKLTTAGYVRPSGVNIHRYPDLKAEDDWGVKPSEGHVVVQTDEQFSAWLKQRDQRDGLVPGGDLSAVLSADEALRHAVEWANGLQTAGQ
;
A
#
# COMPACT_ATOMS: atom_id res chain seq x y z
N MET A 1 58.04 27.88 24.66
CA MET A 1 58.43 26.53 24.20
C MET A 1 57.16 25.83 23.74
N LEU A 2 56.81 26.01 22.47
CA LEU A 2 55.64 25.38 21.84
C LEU A 2 56.06 24.04 21.25
N GLN A 3 55.46 22.95 21.75
CA GLN A 3 55.60 21.63 21.15
C GLN A 3 54.51 21.47 20.07
N LEU A 4 54.97 21.36 18.81
CA LEU A 4 54.22 20.96 17.64
C LEU A 4 54.03 19.44 17.69
N PHE A 5 52.76 18.97 17.76
CA PHE A 5 52.41 17.58 17.52
C PHE A 5 52.27 17.39 15.98
N PRO A 6 52.88 16.34 15.42
CA PRO A 6 52.70 16.06 14.00
C PRO A 6 51.28 15.49 13.77
N HIS A 7 50.53 16.13 12.91
CA HIS A 7 49.29 15.57 12.34
C HIS A 7 49.67 14.32 11.52
N GLY A 8 49.32 13.13 12.03
CA GLY A 8 49.38 11.91 11.25
C GLY A 8 48.42 12.01 10.09
N LEU A 9 48.91 11.91 8.84
CA LEU A 9 48.14 11.66 7.67
C LEU A 9 47.38 10.34 7.90
N VAL A 10 46.07 10.39 7.99
CA VAL A 10 45.22 9.21 7.79
C VAL A 10 45.28 8.92 6.30
N ILE A 11 46.15 7.97 5.92
CA ILE A 11 46.15 7.40 4.58
C ILE A 11 44.82 6.68 4.44
N ALA A 12 43.91 7.20 3.63
CA ALA A 12 42.73 6.46 3.23
C ALA A 12 43.23 5.23 2.46
N ASP A 13 42.95 4.04 2.95
CA ASP A 13 43.26 2.80 2.27
C ASP A 13 42.65 2.84 0.86
N ASP A 14 43.46 2.63 -0.15
CA ASP A 14 43.00 2.51 -1.53
C ASP A 14 41.97 1.36 -1.61
N PRO A 15 40.91 1.53 -2.40
CA PRO A 15 39.91 0.46 -2.53
C PRO A 15 40.59 -0.81 -3.07
N PRO A 16 40.23 -1.99 -2.52
CA PRO A 16 40.91 -3.25 -2.87
C PRO A 16 40.82 -3.52 -4.37
N THR A 17 41.92 -3.99 -4.94
CA THR A 17 42.01 -4.39 -6.35
C THR A 17 41.04 -5.52 -6.69
N ALA A 18 40.73 -5.74 -7.96
CA ALA A 18 39.87 -6.82 -8.41
C ALA A 18 40.37 -8.20 -7.95
N ALA A 19 41.70 -8.41 -7.92
CA ALA A 19 42.29 -9.66 -7.47
C ALA A 19 42.15 -9.87 -5.94
N GLU A 20 42.32 -8.81 -5.17
CA GLU A 20 42.12 -8.84 -3.71
C GLU A 20 40.67 -9.11 -3.35
N ARG A 21 39.72 -8.46 -4.04
CA ARG A 21 38.28 -8.74 -3.86
C ARG A 21 37.95 -10.20 -4.18
N ALA A 22 38.42 -10.72 -5.32
CA ALA A 22 38.17 -12.12 -5.70
C ALA A 22 38.75 -13.12 -4.68
N ARG A 23 39.88 -12.80 -4.07
CA ARG A 23 40.46 -13.63 -3.02
C ARG A 23 39.64 -13.55 -1.72
N GLN A 24 39.19 -12.37 -1.31
CA GLN A 24 38.31 -12.21 -0.15
C GLN A 24 36.98 -12.95 -0.35
N ASP A 25 36.37 -12.81 -1.55
CA ASP A 25 35.14 -13.52 -1.89
C ASP A 25 35.29 -15.04 -1.82
N PHE A 26 36.41 -15.56 -2.32
CA PHE A 26 36.73 -16.99 -2.23
C PHE A 26 36.87 -17.47 -0.78
N GLU A 27 37.59 -16.72 0.07
CA GLU A 27 37.77 -17.07 1.48
C GLU A 27 36.44 -17.06 2.24
N LEU A 28 35.55 -16.10 1.97
CA LEU A 28 34.20 -16.04 2.56
C LEU A 28 33.31 -17.21 2.10
N MET A 29 33.33 -17.55 0.82
CA MET A 29 32.58 -18.71 0.32
C MET A 29 33.11 -20.03 0.87
N ARG A 30 34.43 -20.15 1.05
CA ARG A 30 35.06 -21.32 1.71
C ARG A 30 34.57 -21.45 3.15
N LEU A 31 34.59 -20.36 3.91
CA LEU A 31 34.11 -20.36 5.30
C LEU A 31 32.63 -20.81 5.39
N LEU A 32 31.78 -20.31 4.49
CA LEU A 32 30.38 -20.72 4.44
C LEU A 32 30.22 -22.21 4.14
N ALA A 33 31.03 -22.74 3.21
CA ALA A 33 31.00 -24.17 2.86
C ALA A 33 31.50 -25.04 4.02
N GLU A 34 32.58 -24.66 4.68
CA GLU A 34 33.12 -25.35 5.87
C GLU A 34 32.08 -25.38 7.00
N ALA A 35 31.42 -24.24 7.28
CA ALA A 35 30.37 -24.17 8.30
C ALA A 35 29.17 -25.07 7.95
N TYR A 36 28.74 -25.07 6.69
CA TYR A 36 27.69 -25.96 6.21
C TYR A 36 28.05 -27.44 6.40
N GLU A 37 29.27 -27.85 6.00
CA GLU A 37 29.76 -29.21 6.16
C GLU A 37 29.82 -29.64 7.63
N GLN A 38 30.30 -28.77 8.53
CA GLN A 38 30.33 -29.07 9.97
C GLN A 38 28.92 -29.28 10.52
N VAL A 39 27.94 -28.46 10.14
CA VAL A 39 26.55 -28.62 10.57
C VAL A 39 25.96 -29.92 10.01
N ASP A 40 26.16 -30.22 8.74
CA ASP A 40 25.63 -31.40 8.08
C ASP A 40 26.20 -32.70 8.66
N THR A 41 27.49 -32.71 9.02
CA THR A 41 28.21 -33.94 9.47
C THR A 41 28.27 -34.10 10.97
N GLN A 42 28.30 -33.00 11.77
CA GLN A 42 28.56 -33.04 13.21
C GLN A 42 27.35 -32.73 14.08
N TYR A 43 26.26 -32.19 13.53
CA TYR A 43 25.10 -31.89 14.33
C TYR A 43 24.50 -33.16 14.93
N VAL A 44 23.99 -33.07 16.18
CA VAL A 44 23.51 -34.21 16.98
C VAL A 44 22.34 -34.99 16.34
N ARG A 45 21.68 -34.45 15.35
CA ARG A 45 20.57 -35.07 14.59
C ARG A 45 20.80 -34.87 13.11
N GLU A 46 20.24 -35.76 12.30
CA GLU A 46 20.17 -35.56 10.86
C GLU A 46 19.46 -34.25 10.51
N VAL A 47 19.99 -33.49 9.57
CA VAL A 47 19.48 -32.19 9.15
C VAL A 47 18.99 -32.23 7.70
N ASP A 48 17.95 -31.48 7.43
CA ASP A 48 17.48 -31.23 6.07
C ASP A 48 18.39 -30.20 5.39
N ARG A 49 19.21 -30.65 4.46
CA ARG A 49 20.18 -29.84 3.72
C ARG A 49 19.52 -28.67 2.99
N ARG A 50 18.32 -28.87 2.44
CA ARG A 50 17.58 -27.81 1.77
C ARG A 50 17.19 -26.70 2.75
N LYS A 51 16.66 -27.06 3.90
CA LYS A 51 16.31 -26.09 4.94
C LYS A 51 17.51 -25.30 5.45
N LEU A 52 18.70 -25.91 5.52
CA LEU A 52 19.92 -25.18 5.89
C LEU A 52 20.27 -24.12 4.85
N VAL A 53 20.23 -24.45 3.57
CA VAL A 53 20.51 -23.51 2.49
C VAL A 53 19.46 -22.37 2.47
N ASP A 54 18.18 -22.71 2.58
CA ASP A 54 17.11 -21.72 2.63
C ASP A 54 17.27 -20.77 3.83
N ALA A 55 17.68 -21.30 5.00
CA ALA A 55 17.94 -20.51 6.19
C ALA A 55 19.17 -19.56 6.01
N ALA A 56 20.23 -20.05 5.36
CA ALA A 56 21.41 -19.23 5.06
C ALA A 56 21.05 -18.06 4.12
N ILE A 57 20.29 -18.34 3.05
CA ILE A 57 19.83 -17.29 2.13
C ILE A 57 18.94 -16.28 2.85
N ARG A 58 17.98 -16.73 3.66
CA ARG A 58 17.15 -15.83 4.49
C ARG A 58 17.96 -14.99 5.45
N GLY A 59 19.02 -15.59 6.05
CA GLY A 59 19.96 -14.87 6.93
C GLY A 59 20.66 -13.73 6.20
N MET A 60 21.22 -13.98 5.02
CA MET A 60 21.87 -12.94 4.21
C MET A 60 20.91 -11.81 3.84
N LEU A 61 19.67 -12.12 3.43
CA LEU A 61 18.69 -11.12 3.04
C LEU A 61 18.21 -10.27 4.23
N LYS A 62 18.11 -10.87 5.41
CA LYS A 62 17.71 -10.18 6.65
C LYS A 62 18.71 -9.09 7.07
N GLU A 63 20.00 -9.28 6.75
CA GLU A 63 21.05 -8.27 7.01
C GLU A 63 20.96 -7.06 6.07
N LEU A 64 20.21 -7.16 4.96
CA LEU A 64 20.08 -6.07 4.00
C LEU A 64 18.96 -5.10 4.37
N ASP A 65 17.74 -5.62 4.46
CA ASP A 65 16.52 -4.85 4.74
C ASP A 65 15.32 -5.77 5.04
N GLN A 66 14.19 -5.16 5.45
CA GLN A 66 12.95 -5.88 5.75
C GLN A 66 12.12 -6.27 4.52
N TYR A 67 12.51 -5.86 3.31
CA TYR A 67 11.74 -6.04 2.07
C TYR A 67 12.33 -7.12 1.18
N SER A 68 13.62 -7.40 1.33
CA SER A 68 14.31 -8.48 0.63
C SER A 68 13.94 -9.82 1.25
N THR A 69 13.50 -10.78 0.44
CA THR A 69 13.04 -12.08 0.94
C THR A 69 13.34 -13.22 -0.03
N TRP A 70 13.52 -14.41 0.53
CA TRP A 70 13.64 -15.66 -0.20
C TRP A 70 12.27 -16.32 -0.36
N VAL A 71 11.99 -16.79 -1.56
CA VAL A 71 10.77 -17.52 -1.92
C VAL A 71 11.18 -18.93 -2.38
N PRO A 72 11.10 -19.93 -1.50
CA PRO A 72 11.43 -21.31 -1.85
C PRO A 72 10.38 -21.91 -2.80
N PRO A 73 10.68 -23.08 -3.42
CA PRO A 73 9.81 -23.68 -4.44
C PRO A 73 8.36 -23.90 -3.98
N GLU A 74 8.16 -24.32 -2.74
CA GLU A 74 6.84 -24.59 -2.16
C GLU A 74 5.99 -23.32 -1.94
N GLU A 75 6.61 -22.16 -1.88
CA GLU A 75 5.94 -20.87 -1.69
C GLU A 75 5.77 -20.09 -3.00
N LEU A 76 6.46 -20.51 -4.08
CA LEU A 76 6.53 -19.74 -5.32
C LEU A 76 5.16 -19.51 -5.95
N GLY A 77 4.30 -20.53 -6.01
CA GLY A 77 2.96 -20.39 -6.58
C GLY A 77 2.08 -19.38 -5.84
N ARG A 78 2.14 -19.37 -4.50
CA ARG A 78 1.42 -18.37 -3.69
C ARG A 78 1.99 -16.97 -3.86
N PHE A 79 3.31 -16.88 -3.98
CA PHE A 79 3.98 -15.61 -4.23
C PHE A 79 3.60 -15.02 -5.59
N GLU A 80 3.50 -15.83 -6.65
CA GLU A 80 3.05 -15.41 -7.97
C GLU A 80 1.61 -14.92 -7.95
N GLN A 81 0.70 -15.66 -7.31
CA GLN A 81 -0.69 -15.23 -7.11
C GLN A 81 -0.78 -13.89 -6.36
N TYR A 82 0.07 -13.68 -5.34
CA TYR A 82 0.15 -12.41 -4.63
C TYR A 82 0.62 -11.26 -5.54
N LEU A 83 1.59 -11.50 -6.43
CA LEU A 83 2.07 -10.48 -7.38
C LEU A 83 1.00 -10.11 -8.42
N GLU A 84 0.16 -11.07 -8.82
CA GLU A 84 -0.93 -10.84 -9.76
C GLU A 84 -2.09 -10.04 -9.14
N GLN A 85 -2.13 -9.89 -7.82
CA GLN A 85 -3.18 -9.19 -7.06
C GLN A 85 -4.61 -9.63 -7.42
N GLU A 86 -4.77 -10.84 -7.91
CA GLU A 86 -6.07 -11.43 -8.25
C GLU A 86 -6.58 -12.23 -7.06
N PHE A 87 -7.58 -11.71 -6.39
CA PHE A 87 -8.27 -12.45 -5.33
C PHE A 87 -9.49 -13.15 -5.92
N VAL A 88 -9.46 -14.50 -5.90
CA VAL A 88 -10.64 -15.28 -6.25
C VAL A 88 -11.43 -15.59 -4.98
N GLY A 89 -12.65 -15.11 -4.92
CA GLY A 89 -13.50 -15.25 -3.74
C GLY A 89 -14.95 -14.92 -4.02
N VAL A 90 -15.68 -14.50 -3.00
CA VAL A 90 -17.11 -14.18 -3.09
C VAL A 90 -17.43 -12.71 -2.82
N GLY A 91 -16.48 -11.91 -2.38
CA GLY A 91 -16.65 -10.46 -2.15
C GLY A 91 -17.24 -10.12 -0.78
N ILE A 92 -16.83 -10.82 0.28
CA ILE A 92 -17.19 -10.49 1.67
C ILE A 92 -15.94 -10.29 2.54
N GLN A 93 -16.09 -9.48 3.59
CA GLN A 93 -15.15 -9.41 4.70
C GLN A 93 -15.83 -9.94 5.96
N VAL A 94 -15.09 -10.74 6.74
CA VAL A 94 -15.58 -11.35 7.97
C VAL A 94 -14.75 -10.80 9.13
N GLN A 95 -15.42 -10.41 10.21
CA GLN A 95 -14.81 -9.95 11.45
C GLN A 95 -15.25 -10.81 12.64
N GLN A 96 -14.39 -10.85 13.65
CA GLN A 96 -14.69 -11.52 14.91
C GLN A 96 -15.59 -10.62 15.75
N GLY A 97 -16.81 -11.07 16.02
CA GLY A 97 -17.70 -10.52 17.03
C GLY A 97 -17.60 -11.29 18.36
N VAL A 98 -18.46 -10.98 19.32
CA VAL A 98 -18.49 -11.68 20.62
C VAL A 98 -19.04 -13.09 20.42
N GLY A 99 -18.13 -14.08 20.38
CA GLY A 99 -18.47 -15.51 20.23
C GLY A 99 -19.08 -15.92 18.89
N ARG A 100 -18.97 -15.08 17.87
CA ARG A 100 -19.54 -15.32 16.54
C ARG A 100 -18.77 -14.56 15.46
N LEU A 101 -18.89 -15.01 14.22
CA LEU A 101 -18.34 -14.34 13.05
C LEU A 101 -19.43 -13.54 12.34
N GLU A 102 -19.15 -12.28 12.08
CA GLU A 102 -20.05 -11.36 11.40
C GLU A 102 -19.48 -10.95 10.06
N ILE A 103 -20.33 -10.86 9.04
CA ILE A 103 -19.96 -10.31 7.74
C ILE A 103 -20.01 -8.79 7.85
N SER A 104 -18.82 -8.17 7.99
CA SER A 104 -18.71 -6.72 8.17
C SER A 104 -18.95 -5.95 6.87
N THR A 105 -18.57 -6.55 5.73
CA THR A 105 -18.67 -5.90 4.42
C THR A 105 -19.09 -6.93 3.36
N VAL A 106 -19.98 -6.51 2.48
CA VAL A 106 -20.32 -7.23 1.25
C VAL A 106 -20.12 -6.27 0.09
N LEU A 107 -19.20 -6.60 -0.80
CA LEU A 107 -18.96 -5.77 -1.99
C LEU A 107 -20.18 -5.79 -2.89
N ARG A 108 -20.67 -4.62 -3.27
CA ARG A 108 -21.81 -4.49 -4.18
C ARG A 108 -21.47 -5.16 -5.53
N ASP A 109 -22.45 -5.80 -6.11
CA ASP A 109 -22.35 -6.55 -7.36
C ASP A 109 -21.38 -7.73 -7.32
N SER A 110 -20.87 -8.09 -6.15
CA SER A 110 -20.10 -9.31 -5.93
C SER A 110 -20.98 -10.56 -6.00
N PRO A 111 -20.40 -11.76 -6.16
CA PRO A 111 -21.14 -13.01 -6.10
C PRO A 111 -21.99 -13.16 -4.83
N ALA A 112 -21.42 -12.82 -3.68
CA ALA A 112 -22.14 -12.89 -2.40
C ALA A 112 -23.31 -11.90 -2.35
N TRP A 113 -23.11 -10.66 -2.84
CA TRP A 113 -24.21 -9.68 -2.92
C TRP A 113 -25.37 -10.18 -3.78
N ARG A 114 -25.04 -10.73 -4.98
CA ARG A 114 -26.06 -11.30 -5.90
C ARG A 114 -26.77 -12.51 -5.30
N ALA A 115 -26.08 -13.30 -4.49
CA ALA A 115 -26.66 -14.43 -3.78
C ALA A 115 -27.52 -14.05 -2.57
N GLY A 116 -27.56 -12.78 -2.15
CA GLY A 116 -28.39 -12.30 -1.07
C GLY A 116 -27.66 -12.08 0.26
N VAL A 117 -26.34 -12.27 0.34
CA VAL A 117 -25.54 -11.93 1.54
C VAL A 117 -25.57 -10.42 1.78
N ARG A 118 -25.68 -10.00 3.03
CA ARG A 118 -25.75 -8.59 3.42
C ARG A 118 -24.77 -8.30 4.57
N PRO A 119 -24.33 -7.05 4.72
CA PRO A 119 -23.59 -6.62 5.91
C PRO A 119 -24.38 -6.90 7.19
N SER A 120 -23.69 -7.23 8.27
CA SER A 120 -24.23 -7.66 9.56
C SER A 120 -24.91 -9.04 9.58
N ASP A 121 -24.85 -9.83 8.50
CA ASP A 121 -25.17 -11.24 8.53
C ASP A 121 -24.17 -11.98 9.44
N LEU A 122 -24.68 -12.95 10.22
CA LEU A 122 -23.83 -13.87 10.95
C LEU A 122 -23.43 -15.02 10.03
N LEU A 123 -22.13 -15.26 9.88
CA LEU A 123 -21.62 -16.42 9.15
C LEU A 123 -21.52 -17.61 10.11
N LEU A 124 -22.34 -18.63 9.90
CA LEU A 124 -22.44 -19.79 10.77
C LEU A 124 -21.71 -21.02 10.20
N GLU A 125 -21.76 -21.23 8.87
CA GLU A 125 -21.09 -22.34 8.21
C GLU A 125 -20.59 -21.98 6.81
N VAL A 126 -19.52 -22.69 6.37
CA VAL A 126 -18.99 -22.64 5.00
C VAL A 126 -18.84 -24.07 4.51
N ASP A 127 -19.50 -24.43 3.40
CA ASP A 127 -19.56 -25.78 2.84
C ASP A 127 -19.92 -26.87 3.91
N GLY A 128 -20.85 -26.52 4.82
CA GLY A 128 -21.27 -27.39 5.93
C GLY A 128 -20.32 -27.42 7.13
N THR A 129 -19.17 -26.74 7.07
CA THR A 129 -18.24 -26.63 8.19
C THR A 129 -18.65 -25.47 9.09
N GLN A 130 -18.91 -25.74 10.38
CA GLN A 130 -19.19 -24.73 11.38
C GLN A 130 -17.98 -23.83 11.61
N VAL A 131 -18.17 -22.50 11.56
CA VAL A 131 -17.06 -21.53 11.60
C VAL A 131 -16.92 -20.78 12.91
N SER A 132 -17.81 -21.02 13.90
CA SER A 132 -17.85 -20.27 15.17
C SER A 132 -16.56 -20.29 15.98
N MET A 133 -15.74 -21.33 15.82
CA MET A 133 -14.46 -21.49 16.52
C MET A 133 -13.23 -21.14 15.66
N LEU A 134 -13.45 -20.75 14.40
CA LEU A 134 -12.37 -20.42 13.47
C LEU A 134 -12.05 -18.92 13.54
N SER A 135 -10.78 -18.58 13.32
CA SER A 135 -10.38 -17.20 13.10
C SER A 135 -10.84 -16.69 11.72
N PRO A 136 -11.01 -15.38 11.54
CA PRO A 136 -11.34 -14.80 10.23
C PRO A 136 -10.40 -15.25 9.11
N GLY A 137 -9.09 -15.44 9.40
CA GLY A 137 -8.09 -15.93 8.45
C GLY A 137 -8.31 -17.38 8.02
N GLU A 138 -8.78 -18.25 8.93
CA GLU A 138 -9.12 -19.65 8.61
C GLU A 138 -10.40 -19.71 7.77
N VAL A 139 -11.39 -18.89 8.12
CA VAL A 139 -12.63 -18.78 7.35
C VAL A 139 -12.37 -18.25 5.95
N SER A 140 -11.49 -17.26 5.81
CA SER A 140 -11.08 -16.76 4.50
C SER A 140 -10.51 -17.86 3.59
N LYS A 141 -9.76 -18.82 4.15
CA LYS A 141 -9.23 -19.97 3.39
C LYS A 141 -10.32 -20.93 2.91
N LEU A 142 -11.43 -21.06 3.65
CA LEU A 142 -12.59 -21.87 3.23
C LEU A 142 -13.39 -21.16 2.14
N ILE A 143 -13.52 -19.83 2.24
CA ILE A 143 -14.30 -19.03 1.29
C ILE A 143 -13.52 -18.87 -0.04
N THR A 144 -12.21 -18.69 0.00
CA THR A 144 -11.36 -18.61 -1.20
C THR A 144 -11.19 -19.98 -1.84
N GLY A 145 -10.88 -20.01 -3.14
CA GLY A 145 -10.69 -21.28 -3.85
C GLY A 145 -10.66 -21.07 -5.37
N PRO A 146 -10.70 -22.15 -6.17
CA PRO A 146 -10.62 -22.04 -7.62
C PRO A 146 -11.77 -21.23 -8.23
N LEU A 147 -11.44 -20.43 -9.23
CA LEU A 147 -12.40 -19.63 -10.02
C LEU A 147 -13.53 -20.51 -10.56
N GLY A 148 -14.76 -20.01 -10.51
CA GLY A 148 -15.96 -20.69 -11.01
C GLY A 148 -16.49 -21.83 -10.13
N ARG A 149 -15.84 -22.15 -9.01
CA ARG A 149 -16.35 -23.15 -8.05
C ARG A 149 -17.34 -22.50 -7.09
N VAL A 150 -18.43 -23.22 -6.84
CA VAL A 150 -19.43 -22.83 -5.84
C VAL A 150 -18.88 -23.02 -4.43
N VAL A 151 -19.24 -22.13 -3.51
CA VAL A 151 -19.16 -22.28 -2.07
C VAL A 151 -20.53 -22.06 -1.47
N ILE A 152 -20.94 -22.84 -0.47
CA ILE A 152 -22.19 -22.68 0.22
C ILE A 152 -21.94 -21.92 1.52
N LEU A 153 -22.51 -20.73 1.64
CA LEU A 153 -22.46 -19.92 2.84
C LEU A 153 -23.75 -20.11 3.65
N GLY A 154 -23.62 -20.60 4.87
CA GLY A 154 -24.74 -20.63 5.83
C GLY A 154 -24.73 -19.35 6.64
N VAL A 155 -25.68 -18.46 6.36
CA VAL A 155 -25.80 -17.16 7.01
C VAL A 155 -27.09 -17.03 7.77
N GLN A 156 -27.09 -16.18 8.80
CA GLN A 156 -28.27 -15.76 9.54
C GLN A 156 -28.40 -14.25 9.42
N HIS A 157 -29.51 -13.80 8.81
CA HIS A 157 -29.78 -12.37 8.65
C HIS A 157 -30.17 -11.71 9.98
N PRO A 158 -29.85 -10.42 10.18
CA PRO A 158 -30.29 -9.70 11.38
C PRO A 158 -31.79 -9.79 11.61
N GLY A 159 -32.19 -10.13 12.86
CA GLY A 159 -33.59 -10.29 13.22
C GLY A 159 -34.24 -11.62 12.81
N SER A 160 -33.52 -12.50 12.10
CA SER A 160 -33.96 -13.86 11.77
C SER A 160 -33.31 -14.88 12.71
N THR A 161 -34.00 -16.00 12.97
CA THR A 161 -33.43 -17.20 13.63
C THR A 161 -33.14 -18.31 12.62
N GLU A 162 -33.48 -18.13 11.35
CA GLU A 162 -33.34 -19.14 10.32
C GLU A 162 -31.92 -19.11 9.70
N LEU A 163 -31.39 -20.31 9.45
CA LEU A 163 -30.17 -20.50 8.70
C LEU A 163 -30.49 -20.49 7.19
N SER A 164 -30.02 -19.49 6.48
CA SER A 164 -30.11 -19.40 5.02
C SER A 164 -28.85 -19.99 4.39
N LYS A 165 -28.98 -21.00 3.52
CA LYS A 165 -27.89 -21.59 2.75
C LYS A 165 -27.85 -20.94 1.37
N LEU A 166 -26.80 -20.17 1.10
CA LEU A 166 -26.63 -19.41 -0.13
C LEU A 166 -25.50 -20.02 -0.97
N GLU A 167 -25.82 -20.42 -2.18
CA GLU A 167 -24.81 -20.88 -3.16
C GLU A 167 -24.16 -19.66 -3.82
N VAL A 168 -22.83 -19.56 -3.70
CA VAL A 168 -22.07 -18.42 -4.21
C VAL A 168 -20.96 -18.93 -5.12
N VAL A 169 -20.94 -18.48 -6.36
CA VAL A 169 -19.87 -18.80 -7.31
C VAL A 169 -18.64 -17.95 -7.01
N ARG A 170 -17.46 -18.56 -6.90
CA ARG A 170 -16.20 -17.81 -6.72
C ARG A 170 -15.82 -17.12 -8.02
N GLU A 171 -15.61 -15.82 -7.95
CA GLU A 171 -15.20 -14.96 -9.07
C GLU A 171 -13.93 -14.20 -8.72
N LYS A 172 -13.31 -13.59 -9.72
CA LYS A 172 -12.28 -12.57 -9.50
C LYS A 172 -12.94 -11.34 -8.85
N ILE A 173 -12.56 -11.07 -7.63
CA ILE A 173 -13.10 -9.94 -6.87
C ILE A 173 -12.22 -8.72 -7.15
N GLN A 174 -12.80 -7.73 -7.82
CA GLN A 174 -12.19 -6.42 -8.01
C GLN A 174 -12.70 -5.49 -6.91
N MET A 175 -11.81 -5.12 -5.99
CA MET A 175 -12.13 -4.07 -5.03
C MET A 175 -11.93 -2.71 -5.69
N PRO A 176 -12.88 -1.76 -5.56
CA PRO A 176 -12.67 -0.41 -6.08
C PRO A 176 -11.43 0.18 -5.41
N THR A 177 -10.55 0.73 -6.23
CA THR A 177 -9.31 1.38 -5.76
C THR A 177 -9.53 2.88 -5.54
N VAL A 178 -10.58 3.43 -6.16
CA VAL A 178 -10.97 4.84 -6.08
C VAL A 178 -12.39 4.93 -5.54
N THR A 179 -12.56 5.71 -4.47
CA THR A 179 -13.82 5.88 -3.77
C THR A 179 -14.09 7.36 -3.49
N GLY A 180 -15.37 7.73 -3.40
CA GLY A 180 -15.80 9.09 -3.03
C GLY A 180 -16.10 9.23 -1.54
N VAL A 181 -16.87 10.24 -1.20
CA VAL A 181 -17.29 10.56 0.17
C VAL A 181 -18.19 9.47 0.75
N SER A 182 -19.15 9.00 -0.03
CA SER A 182 -20.06 7.90 0.32
C SER A 182 -20.63 7.25 -0.93
N ARG A 183 -21.11 6.02 -0.76
CA ARG A 183 -21.77 5.29 -1.84
C ARG A 183 -23.20 5.79 -2.03
N THR A 184 -23.61 5.92 -3.30
CA THR A 184 -25.00 6.17 -3.70
C THR A 184 -25.57 4.92 -4.38
N GLU A 185 -26.83 4.95 -4.78
CA GLU A 185 -27.44 3.84 -5.52
C GLU A 185 -26.76 3.60 -6.89
N THR A 186 -26.28 4.65 -7.54
CA THR A 186 -25.74 4.60 -8.89
C THR A 186 -24.23 4.80 -9.01
N GLY A 187 -23.54 5.20 -7.91
CA GLY A 187 -22.12 5.51 -7.97
C GLY A 187 -21.57 6.04 -6.65
N TRP A 188 -20.77 7.08 -6.71
CA TRP A 188 -20.19 7.76 -5.57
C TRP A 188 -20.68 9.20 -5.44
N LYS A 189 -20.87 9.67 -4.20
CA LYS A 189 -20.95 11.09 -3.90
C LYS A 189 -19.53 11.63 -3.86
N TRP A 190 -19.21 12.61 -4.71
CA TRP A 190 -17.87 13.17 -4.82
C TRP A 190 -17.70 14.48 -4.04
N LEU A 191 -18.79 15.22 -3.80
CA LEU A 191 -18.72 16.50 -3.06
C LEU A 191 -18.94 16.28 -1.56
N LEU A 192 -18.11 16.91 -0.77
CA LEU A 192 -18.33 17.09 0.66
C LEU A 192 -19.48 18.06 0.91
N ASP A 193 -20.21 17.86 2.01
CA ASP A 193 -21.23 18.82 2.42
C ASP A 193 -20.55 20.05 3.02
N GLY A 194 -20.91 21.24 2.56
CA GLY A 194 -20.32 22.49 3.02
C GLY A 194 -20.76 23.70 2.23
N ALA A 195 -20.23 24.86 2.59
CA ALA A 195 -20.55 26.13 1.93
C ALA A 195 -19.97 26.24 0.51
N ARG A 196 -18.90 25.52 0.24
CA ARG A 196 -18.22 25.46 -1.07
C ARG A 196 -18.23 24.04 -1.63
N PRO A 197 -18.29 23.85 -2.96
CA PRO A 197 -18.21 22.54 -3.60
C PRO A 197 -16.76 22.02 -3.57
N VAL A 198 -16.39 21.31 -2.50
CA VAL A 198 -15.10 20.65 -2.36
C VAL A 198 -15.24 19.19 -2.75
N ALA A 199 -14.51 18.76 -3.78
CA ALA A 199 -14.50 17.37 -4.18
C ALA A 199 -13.54 16.55 -3.30
N TYR A 200 -13.94 15.32 -3.01
CA TYR A 200 -13.13 14.35 -2.27
C TYR A 200 -13.04 13.04 -3.04
N LEU A 201 -11.82 12.56 -3.18
CA LEU A 201 -11.49 11.31 -3.82
C LEU A 201 -10.45 10.58 -2.98
N ARG A 202 -10.73 9.32 -2.64
CA ARG A 202 -9.81 8.47 -1.91
C ARG A 202 -9.26 7.38 -2.82
N MET A 203 -7.95 7.14 -2.73
CA MET A 203 -7.28 6.01 -3.38
C MET A 203 -6.85 4.99 -2.32
N ALA A 204 -7.40 3.77 -2.39
CA ALA A 204 -7.10 2.70 -1.42
C ALA A 204 -5.76 2.03 -1.71
N HIS A 205 -5.42 1.82 -2.96
CA HIS A 205 -4.14 1.25 -3.43
C HIS A 205 -3.96 1.52 -4.93
N PHE A 206 -2.78 1.23 -5.47
CA PHE A 206 -2.46 1.39 -6.88
C PHE A 206 -2.44 0.04 -7.59
N SER A 207 -3.42 -0.23 -8.43
CA SER A 207 -3.56 -1.44 -9.24
C SER A 207 -3.70 -1.12 -10.74
N ARG A 208 -3.82 -2.14 -11.57
CA ARG A 208 -4.00 -1.97 -13.03
C ARG A 208 -5.29 -1.23 -13.40
N VAL A 209 -6.32 -1.29 -12.56
CA VAL A 209 -7.61 -0.64 -12.82
C VAL A 209 -7.66 0.80 -12.32
N THR A 210 -6.76 1.18 -11.40
CA THR A 210 -6.80 2.47 -10.70
C THR A 210 -6.74 3.68 -11.64
N THR A 211 -5.88 3.65 -12.66
CA THR A 211 -5.79 4.75 -13.64
C THR A 211 -7.13 4.99 -14.33
N GLY A 212 -7.83 3.91 -14.72
CA GLY A 212 -9.15 3.99 -15.36
C GLY A 212 -10.23 4.50 -14.41
N GLU A 213 -10.27 3.96 -13.19
CA GLU A 213 -11.21 4.38 -12.14
C GLU A 213 -10.98 5.84 -11.74
N PHE A 214 -9.72 6.26 -11.59
CA PHE A 214 -9.35 7.62 -11.24
C PHE A 214 -9.78 8.62 -12.32
N ARG A 215 -9.51 8.30 -13.58
CA ARG A 215 -9.93 9.12 -14.72
C ARG A 215 -11.46 9.22 -14.84
N SER A 216 -12.19 8.12 -14.57
CA SER A 216 -13.66 8.14 -14.54
C SER A 216 -14.16 9.05 -13.42
N ALA A 217 -13.59 8.93 -12.21
CA ALA A 217 -13.93 9.79 -11.08
C ALA A 217 -13.68 11.28 -11.39
N LEU A 218 -12.53 11.61 -12.01
CA LEU A 218 -12.23 12.99 -12.39
C LEU A 218 -13.25 13.57 -13.38
N ARG A 219 -13.74 12.78 -14.33
CA ARG A 219 -14.79 13.22 -15.27
C ARG A 219 -16.10 13.51 -14.54
N GLU A 220 -16.54 12.63 -13.66
CA GLU A 220 -17.74 12.84 -12.84
C GLU A 220 -17.60 14.07 -11.94
N ILE A 221 -16.43 14.24 -11.33
CA ILE A 221 -16.11 15.39 -10.47
C ILE A 221 -16.12 16.70 -11.28
N ALA A 222 -15.57 16.71 -12.50
CA ALA A 222 -15.51 17.88 -13.34
C ALA A 222 -16.91 18.44 -13.69
N GLU A 223 -17.90 17.57 -13.91
CA GLU A 223 -19.30 17.98 -14.15
C GLU A 223 -19.93 18.69 -12.94
N LEU A 224 -19.42 18.42 -11.74
CA LEU A 224 -19.89 19.03 -10.50
C LEU A 224 -19.25 20.42 -10.22
N LYS A 225 -18.29 20.83 -11.06
CA LYS A 225 -17.58 22.13 -10.99
C LYS A 225 -17.03 22.45 -9.59
N PRO A 226 -16.17 21.58 -9.04
CA PRO A 226 -15.61 21.79 -7.72
C PRO A 226 -14.71 23.03 -7.70
N GLU A 227 -14.64 23.68 -6.55
CA GLU A 227 -13.73 24.79 -6.29
C GLU A 227 -12.40 24.34 -5.64
N ALA A 228 -12.33 23.12 -5.15
CA ALA A 228 -11.12 22.44 -4.67
C ALA A 228 -11.27 20.92 -4.79
N LEU A 229 -10.13 20.22 -4.84
CA LEU A 229 -10.06 18.76 -4.83
C LEU A 229 -9.18 18.29 -3.68
N ILE A 230 -9.67 17.31 -2.91
CA ILE A 230 -8.92 16.58 -1.89
C ILE A 230 -8.69 15.14 -2.38
N VAL A 231 -7.42 14.74 -2.49
CA VAL A 231 -7.02 13.36 -2.79
C VAL A 231 -6.52 12.71 -1.50
N ASP A 232 -7.22 11.68 -1.03
CA ASP A 232 -6.88 10.99 0.22
C ASP A 232 -6.08 9.71 -0.05
N LEU A 233 -4.81 9.73 0.34
CA LEU A 233 -3.86 8.62 0.27
C LEU A 233 -3.57 8.02 1.64
N ARG A 234 -4.30 8.40 2.68
CA ARG A 234 -4.08 7.85 4.03
C ARG A 234 -4.31 6.33 4.05
N SER A 235 -3.38 5.62 4.67
CA SER A 235 -3.35 4.14 4.73
C SER A 235 -3.40 3.46 3.36
N ASN A 236 -2.91 4.13 2.33
CA ASN A 236 -2.64 3.53 1.03
C ASN A 236 -1.22 2.99 1.01
N PRO A 237 -1.01 1.65 1.00
CA PRO A 237 0.32 1.04 1.08
C PRO A 237 1.13 1.16 -0.22
N GLY A 238 0.55 1.80 -1.25
CA GLY A 238 1.12 1.91 -2.58
C GLY A 238 0.55 0.87 -3.55
N GLY A 239 1.39 0.33 -4.39
CA GLY A 239 1.04 -0.64 -5.44
C GLY A 239 1.90 -0.43 -6.69
N LEU A 240 1.28 -0.47 -7.86
CA LEU A 240 1.97 -0.35 -9.14
C LEU A 240 2.52 1.07 -9.34
N MET A 241 3.82 1.12 -9.63
CA MET A 241 4.54 2.37 -9.87
C MET A 241 4.06 3.10 -11.12
N ASP A 242 3.86 2.36 -12.21
CA ASP A 242 3.40 2.95 -13.47
C ASP A 242 2.05 3.65 -13.29
N THR A 243 1.15 3.06 -12.49
CA THR A 243 -0.13 3.68 -12.13
C THR A 243 0.03 4.99 -11.35
N ALA A 244 0.99 5.05 -10.40
CA ALA A 244 1.25 6.29 -9.69
C ALA A 244 1.80 7.39 -10.59
N ILE A 245 2.67 7.03 -11.53
CA ILE A 245 3.20 7.94 -12.56
C ILE A 245 2.06 8.45 -13.46
N GLU A 246 1.19 7.56 -13.95
CA GLU A 246 0.06 7.95 -14.79
C GLU A 246 -0.92 8.87 -14.05
N VAL A 247 -1.19 8.61 -12.78
CA VAL A 247 -2.04 9.49 -11.96
C VAL A 247 -1.37 10.84 -11.70
N ALA A 248 -0.05 10.87 -11.41
CA ALA A 248 0.69 12.12 -11.24
C ALA A 248 0.68 12.97 -12.53
N ASP A 249 0.80 12.31 -13.69
CA ASP A 249 0.77 12.94 -15.01
C ASP A 249 -0.57 13.66 -15.29
N MET A 250 -1.68 13.18 -14.74
CA MET A 250 -2.99 13.84 -14.86
C MET A 250 -3.04 15.23 -14.19
N PHE A 251 -2.12 15.52 -13.28
CA PHE A 251 -2.06 16.78 -12.53
C PHE A 251 -0.94 17.72 -12.96
N LEU A 252 0.09 17.22 -13.65
CA LEU A 252 1.33 17.94 -13.93
C LEU A 252 1.47 18.22 -15.42
N GLU A 253 1.69 19.50 -15.78
CA GLU A 253 1.90 19.89 -17.18
C GLU A 253 3.30 19.53 -17.69
N SER A 254 4.28 19.47 -16.81
CA SER A 254 5.68 19.21 -17.17
C SER A 254 6.54 18.91 -15.95
N GLY A 255 7.76 18.49 -16.22
CA GLY A 255 8.80 18.28 -15.22
C GLY A 255 8.81 16.87 -14.64
N ARG A 256 9.79 16.62 -13.79
CA ARG A 256 10.01 15.29 -13.22
C ARG A 256 8.90 14.88 -12.27
N ILE A 257 8.43 13.63 -12.43
CA ILE A 257 7.54 12.96 -11.48
C ILE A 257 8.39 12.22 -10.45
N VAL A 258 9.33 11.40 -10.92
CA VAL A 258 10.22 10.59 -10.07
C VAL A 258 11.42 10.12 -10.86
N SER A 259 12.52 9.81 -10.18
CA SER A 259 13.61 8.99 -10.74
C SER A 259 13.88 7.77 -9.86
N MET A 260 14.56 6.79 -10.43
CA MET A 260 14.94 5.56 -9.76
C MET A 260 16.39 5.25 -10.11
N SER A 261 17.22 4.93 -9.10
CA SER A 261 18.60 4.54 -9.30
C SER A 261 19.01 3.47 -8.28
N GLY A 262 20.05 2.71 -8.63
CA GLY A 262 20.62 1.70 -7.73
C GLY A 262 22.04 1.33 -8.17
N ARG A 263 22.77 0.61 -7.34
CA ARG A 263 24.18 0.25 -7.58
C ARG A 263 24.41 -0.44 -8.94
N ALA A 264 23.50 -1.34 -9.34
CA ALA A 264 23.57 -2.09 -10.59
C ALA A 264 22.42 -1.73 -11.56
N VAL A 265 21.61 -0.72 -11.23
CA VAL A 265 20.47 -0.28 -12.01
C VAL A 265 20.76 1.10 -12.54
N LYS A 266 20.74 1.26 -13.88
CA LYS A 266 20.88 2.58 -14.50
C LYS A 266 19.74 3.48 -14.05
N GLU A 267 20.04 4.77 -13.87
CA GLU A 267 19.02 5.76 -13.57
C GLU A 267 17.92 5.73 -14.63
N ARG A 268 16.68 5.69 -14.16
CA ARG A 268 15.48 5.86 -14.98
C ARG A 268 14.74 7.07 -14.45
N VAL A 269 14.22 7.85 -15.38
CA VAL A 269 13.51 9.09 -15.09
C VAL A 269 12.14 9.04 -15.74
N TRP A 270 11.14 9.52 -15.02
CA TRP A 270 9.80 9.72 -15.55
C TRP A 270 9.43 11.18 -15.37
N ASP A 271 9.18 11.81 -16.49
CA ASP A 271 8.74 13.21 -16.58
C ASP A 271 7.27 13.26 -16.99
N ALA A 272 6.56 14.28 -16.52
CA ALA A 272 5.19 14.53 -16.92
C ALA A 272 5.09 14.88 -18.40
N LYS A 273 4.03 14.41 -19.04
CA LYS A 273 3.70 14.72 -20.43
C LYS A 273 2.86 15.99 -20.46
N SER A 274 2.85 16.67 -21.60
CA SER A 274 2.04 17.87 -21.77
C SER A 274 0.53 17.55 -21.76
N GLY A 275 -0.20 18.38 -21.04
CA GLY A 275 -1.67 18.30 -20.93
C GLY A 275 -2.13 17.61 -19.66
N THR A 276 -2.87 18.34 -18.82
CA THR A 276 -3.43 17.83 -17.57
C THR A 276 -4.91 17.47 -17.72
N GLU A 277 -5.37 16.45 -16.99
CA GLU A 277 -6.79 16.12 -16.88
C GLU A 277 -7.49 16.93 -15.76
N VAL A 278 -6.70 17.46 -14.81
CA VAL A 278 -7.17 18.34 -13.73
C VAL A 278 -6.69 19.77 -14.01
N PRO A 279 -7.58 20.76 -14.06
CA PRO A 279 -7.19 22.14 -14.33
C PRO A 279 -6.04 22.62 -13.40
N PRO A 280 -4.97 23.21 -13.94
CA PRO A 280 -3.84 23.67 -13.12
C PRO A 280 -4.22 24.64 -11.99
N GLY A 281 -5.24 25.48 -12.24
CA GLY A 281 -5.75 26.45 -11.27
C GLY A 281 -6.70 25.86 -10.20
N LEU A 282 -7.11 24.59 -10.31
CA LEU A 282 -7.94 23.96 -9.27
C LEU A 282 -7.09 23.71 -8.03
N PRO A 283 -7.40 24.30 -6.87
CA PRO A 283 -6.71 24.02 -5.62
C PRO A 283 -6.76 22.53 -5.27
N LEU A 284 -5.59 21.97 -4.89
CA LEU A 284 -5.42 20.56 -4.63
C LEU A 284 -4.77 20.32 -3.27
N ALA A 285 -5.41 19.52 -2.43
CA ALA A 285 -4.82 18.97 -1.22
C ALA A 285 -4.63 17.46 -1.34
N VAL A 286 -3.53 16.94 -0.78
CA VAL A 286 -3.26 15.51 -0.67
C VAL A 286 -3.16 15.14 0.80
N LEU A 287 -4.01 14.23 1.27
CA LEU A 287 -3.95 13.70 2.63
C LEU A 287 -3.06 12.45 2.69
N ILE A 288 -2.11 12.46 3.61
CA ILE A 288 -1.22 11.32 3.89
C ILE A 288 -1.18 11.03 5.38
N ASN A 289 -0.76 9.81 5.72
CA ASN A 289 -0.44 9.43 7.10
C ASN A 289 0.74 8.45 7.14
N ARG A 290 1.13 8.05 8.35
CA ARG A 290 2.25 7.12 8.60
C ARG A 290 2.13 5.75 7.90
N GLN A 291 0.99 5.42 7.30
CA GLN A 291 0.79 4.20 6.50
C GLN A 291 0.70 4.48 4.98
N SER A 292 0.79 5.73 4.56
CA SER A 292 0.93 6.09 3.14
C SER A 292 2.33 5.69 2.68
N ALA A 293 2.46 4.74 1.75
CA ALA A 293 3.75 4.15 1.41
C ALA A 293 3.97 3.99 -0.10
N SER A 294 5.25 3.93 -0.53
CA SER A 294 5.66 3.52 -1.90
C SER A 294 5.03 4.40 -2.99
N ALA A 295 4.18 3.86 -3.87
CA ALA A 295 3.48 4.59 -4.94
C ALA A 295 2.71 5.83 -4.42
N SER A 296 2.13 5.76 -3.21
CA SER A 296 1.49 6.92 -2.57
C SER A 296 2.49 8.03 -2.25
N GLU A 297 3.70 7.65 -1.85
CA GLU A 297 4.78 8.60 -1.57
C GLU A 297 5.32 9.23 -2.85
N VAL A 298 5.40 8.45 -3.92
CA VAL A 298 5.79 8.96 -5.24
C VAL A 298 4.79 10.00 -5.73
N LEU A 299 3.49 9.70 -5.69
CA LEU A 299 2.44 10.63 -6.10
C LEU A 299 2.44 11.90 -5.25
N SER A 300 2.41 11.77 -3.92
CA SER A 300 2.36 12.93 -3.02
C SER A 300 3.64 13.77 -3.09
N ALA A 301 4.82 13.14 -3.21
CA ALA A 301 6.10 13.85 -3.38
C ALA A 301 6.16 14.61 -4.71
N ALA A 302 5.72 13.98 -5.81
CA ALA A 302 5.71 14.64 -7.11
C ALA A 302 4.82 15.88 -7.11
N LEU A 303 3.60 15.76 -6.57
CA LEU A 303 2.67 16.89 -6.49
C LEU A 303 3.15 17.99 -5.55
N GLN A 304 3.79 17.64 -4.43
CA GLN A 304 4.36 18.60 -3.48
C GLN A 304 5.57 19.33 -4.08
N ASP A 305 6.56 18.62 -4.61
CA ASP A 305 7.80 19.19 -5.15
C ASP A 305 7.57 20.05 -6.40
N ARG A 306 6.45 19.83 -7.10
CA ARG A 306 6.00 20.63 -8.24
C ARG A 306 5.03 21.75 -7.82
N GLU A 307 4.86 21.99 -6.52
CA GLU A 307 3.97 23.01 -5.98
C GLU A 307 2.52 22.89 -6.51
N ARG A 308 2.14 21.65 -6.96
CA ARG A 308 0.81 21.40 -7.50
C ARG A 308 -0.22 21.15 -6.40
N ALA A 309 0.22 20.61 -5.25
CA ALA A 309 -0.65 20.27 -4.15
C ALA A 309 -0.07 20.66 -2.79
N VAL A 310 -0.95 21.00 -1.87
CA VAL A 310 -0.63 21.07 -0.44
C VAL A 310 -0.79 19.70 0.17
N VAL A 311 0.28 19.17 0.78
CA VAL A 311 0.26 17.87 1.46
C VAL A 311 -0.06 18.07 2.93
N MET A 312 -1.04 17.33 3.46
CA MET A 312 -1.55 17.49 4.82
C MET A 312 -1.62 16.15 5.56
N GLY A 313 -1.54 16.21 6.88
CA GLY A 313 -1.66 15.07 7.78
C GLY A 313 -0.38 14.69 8.48
N GLU A 314 0.00 13.39 8.47
CA GLU A 314 1.22 12.88 9.09
C GLU A 314 2.28 12.58 8.03
N ARG A 315 3.56 12.59 8.44
CA ARG A 315 4.64 12.11 7.60
C ARG A 315 4.38 10.69 7.13
N SER A 316 4.67 10.41 5.86
CA SER A 316 4.49 9.10 5.23
C SER A 316 5.42 8.02 5.80
N PHE A 317 5.28 6.79 5.31
CA PHE A 317 5.98 5.61 5.82
C PHE A 317 7.50 5.61 5.55
N GLY A 318 7.93 6.14 4.41
CA GLY A 318 9.34 6.11 3.99
C GLY A 318 9.75 4.83 3.25
N LYS A 319 8.87 4.27 2.41
CA LYS A 319 9.18 3.11 1.56
C LYS A 319 9.59 3.55 0.15
N GLY A 320 10.80 4.06 0.01
CA GLY A 320 11.38 4.45 -1.28
C GLY A 320 12.19 3.35 -1.97
N SER A 321 12.13 2.11 -1.51
CA SER A 321 12.89 0.99 -2.06
C SER A 321 12.14 0.26 -3.19
N VAL A 322 12.89 -0.16 -4.20
CA VAL A 322 12.41 -0.94 -5.36
C VAL A 322 12.90 -2.36 -5.27
N GLN A 323 11.98 -3.32 -5.29
CA GLN A 323 12.33 -4.74 -5.27
C GLN A 323 12.24 -5.34 -6.67
N THR A 324 13.29 -6.09 -7.03
CA THR A 324 13.33 -6.91 -8.23
C THR A 324 13.16 -8.38 -7.83
N VAL A 325 12.34 -9.10 -8.59
CA VAL A 325 12.20 -10.56 -8.43
C VAL A 325 13.23 -11.24 -9.32
N VAL A 326 14.22 -11.85 -8.69
CA VAL A 326 15.28 -12.63 -9.37
C VAL A 326 14.90 -14.08 -9.31
N ARG A 327 14.69 -14.71 -10.48
CA ARG A 327 14.41 -16.15 -10.56
C ARG A 327 15.68 -16.93 -10.30
N MET A 328 15.58 -17.92 -9.44
CA MET A 328 16.65 -18.79 -9.02
C MET A 328 16.32 -20.26 -9.38
N GLU A 329 17.32 -21.16 -9.38
CA GLU A 329 17.17 -22.59 -9.60
C GLU A 329 16.36 -22.93 -10.88
N ASN A 330 16.69 -22.25 -11.99
CA ASN A 330 15.96 -22.40 -13.27
C ASN A 330 14.46 -22.06 -13.15
N GLY A 331 14.11 -21.08 -12.32
CA GLY A 331 12.74 -20.61 -12.13
C GLY A 331 11.94 -21.33 -11.06
N ARG A 332 12.53 -22.33 -10.35
CA ARG A 332 11.83 -23.07 -9.30
C ARG A 332 11.69 -22.32 -7.98
N SER A 333 12.52 -21.31 -7.76
CA SER A 333 12.49 -20.41 -6.60
C SER A 333 12.72 -18.99 -7.03
N ALA A 334 12.56 -18.03 -6.12
CA ALA A 334 12.79 -16.63 -6.40
C ALA A 334 13.40 -15.90 -5.19
N MET A 335 14.16 -14.87 -5.48
CA MET A 335 14.64 -13.90 -4.52
C MET A 335 14.04 -12.53 -4.85
N LYS A 336 13.25 -11.99 -3.94
CA LYS A 336 12.81 -10.61 -4.00
C LYS A 336 13.88 -9.78 -3.33
N LEU A 337 14.60 -8.96 -4.11
CA LEU A 337 15.77 -8.21 -3.67
C LEU A 337 15.57 -6.71 -3.89
N THR A 338 15.89 -5.89 -2.92
CA THR A 338 15.95 -4.43 -3.08
C THR A 338 17.16 -4.07 -3.95
N THR A 339 16.89 -3.54 -5.13
CA THR A 339 17.92 -3.25 -6.14
C THR A 339 18.06 -1.77 -6.48
N ALA A 340 17.07 -0.94 -6.13
CA ALA A 340 17.07 0.49 -6.41
C ALA A 340 16.25 1.26 -5.36
N GLY A 341 16.35 2.57 -5.39
CA GLY A 341 15.57 3.51 -4.60
C GLY A 341 14.88 4.55 -5.47
N TYR A 342 13.73 5.03 -5.01
CA TYR A 342 13.03 6.16 -5.61
C TYR A 342 13.54 7.48 -5.06
N VAL A 343 13.75 8.42 -5.98
CA VAL A 343 14.19 9.78 -5.70
C VAL A 343 13.11 10.73 -6.20
N ARG A 344 12.62 11.58 -5.32
CA ARG A 344 11.59 12.57 -5.61
C ARG A 344 12.15 13.73 -6.47
N PRO A 345 11.33 14.58 -7.09
CA PRO A 345 11.80 15.68 -7.96
C PRO A 345 12.83 16.61 -7.32
N SER A 346 12.76 16.83 -6.01
CA SER A 346 13.72 17.63 -5.24
C SER A 346 15.10 16.99 -5.06
N GLY A 347 15.28 15.73 -5.51
CA GLY A 347 16.55 14.98 -5.34
C GLY A 347 16.66 14.22 -4.02
N VAL A 348 15.67 14.30 -3.13
CA VAL A 348 15.63 13.57 -1.86
C VAL A 348 15.20 12.13 -2.10
N ASN A 349 15.88 11.17 -1.46
CA ASN A 349 15.47 9.77 -1.47
C ASN A 349 14.25 9.58 -0.54
N ILE A 350 13.21 8.92 -1.05
CA ILE A 350 12.01 8.63 -0.26
C ILE A 350 12.28 7.60 0.84
N HIS A 351 13.30 6.73 0.67
CA HIS A 351 13.52 5.60 1.57
C HIS A 351 14.04 6.05 2.94
N ARG A 352 13.39 5.56 4.00
CA ARG A 352 13.86 5.68 5.37
C ARG A 352 14.85 4.55 5.67
N TYR A 353 16.13 4.85 5.65
CA TYR A 353 17.17 3.91 6.10
C TYR A 353 17.16 3.76 7.63
N PRO A 354 17.64 2.62 8.19
CA PRO A 354 17.61 2.35 9.64
C PRO A 354 18.38 3.36 10.51
N ASP A 355 19.37 4.00 9.94
CA ASP A 355 20.22 5.02 10.58
C ASP A 355 19.62 6.44 10.55
N LEU A 356 18.55 6.65 9.78
CA LEU A 356 17.90 7.95 9.69
C LEU A 356 16.98 8.23 10.88
N LYS A 357 17.09 9.45 11.39
CA LYS A 357 16.27 9.98 12.49
C LYS A 357 14.99 10.64 11.99
N ALA A 358 14.15 11.06 12.94
CA ALA A 358 12.89 11.73 12.62
C ALA A 358 13.08 13.09 11.94
N GLU A 359 14.15 13.82 12.25
CA GLU A 359 14.50 15.12 11.67
C GLU A 359 15.05 15.04 10.26
N ASP A 360 15.64 13.90 9.86
CA ASP A 360 16.27 13.70 8.55
C ASP A 360 15.25 13.70 7.41
N ASP A 361 15.74 13.82 6.18
CA ASP A 361 14.90 13.85 5.00
C ASP A 361 14.67 12.44 4.44
N TRP A 362 13.44 11.96 4.60
CA TRP A 362 12.92 10.71 4.05
C TRP A 362 11.39 10.81 3.92
N GLY A 363 10.77 9.96 3.13
CA GLY A 363 9.33 9.97 2.91
C GLY A 363 8.81 11.31 2.39
N VAL A 364 7.57 11.62 2.75
CA VAL A 364 6.90 12.88 2.44
C VAL A 364 6.43 13.51 3.75
N LYS A 365 6.94 14.68 4.07
CA LYS A 365 6.48 15.51 5.20
C LYS A 365 5.26 16.32 4.75
N PRO A 366 4.25 16.52 5.58
CA PRO A 366 3.20 17.51 5.29
C PRO A 366 3.81 18.89 5.02
N SER A 367 3.14 19.68 4.21
CA SER A 367 3.49 21.07 3.95
C SER A 367 3.47 21.88 5.24
N GLU A 368 4.23 22.98 5.28
CA GLU A 368 4.33 23.83 6.46
C GLU A 368 2.94 24.34 6.92
N GLY A 369 2.66 24.22 8.21
CA GLY A 369 1.35 24.58 8.79
C GLY A 369 0.25 23.51 8.62
N HIS A 370 0.52 22.37 7.96
CA HIS A 370 -0.50 21.36 7.65
C HIS A 370 -0.25 19.99 8.30
N VAL A 371 0.54 19.95 9.37
CA VAL A 371 0.77 18.74 10.17
C VAL A 371 -0.44 18.48 11.06
N VAL A 372 -1.06 17.31 10.91
CA VAL A 372 -2.18 16.83 11.75
C VAL A 372 -1.85 15.43 12.22
N VAL A 373 -1.44 15.29 13.48
CA VAL A 373 -1.02 14.02 14.08
C VAL A 373 -2.19 13.37 14.79
N GLN A 374 -2.41 12.08 14.54
CA GLN A 374 -3.43 11.28 15.22
C GLN A 374 -2.82 10.37 16.28
N THR A 375 -3.46 10.28 17.46
CA THR A 375 -3.14 9.22 18.42
C THR A 375 -3.51 7.85 17.86
N ASP A 376 -3.02 6.76 18.47
CA ASP A 376 -3.37 5.39 18.02
C ASP A 376 -4.85 5.09 18.20
N GLU A 377 -5.50 5.65 19.23
CA GLU A 377 -6.94 5.56 19.45
C GLU A 377 -7.74 6.30 18.37
N GLN A 378 -7.34 7.54 18.04
CA GLN A 378 -7.96 8.33 16.98
C GLN A 378 -7.79 7.65 15.62
N PHE A 379 -6.60 7.13 15.35
CA PHE A 379 -6.31 6.39 14.13
C PHE A 379 -7.15 5.12 14.01
N SER A 380 -7.27 4.34 15.10
CA SER A 380 -8.09 3.12 15.13
C SER A 380 -9.59 3.42 14.94
N ALA A 381 -10.08 4.50 15.54
CA ALA A 381 -11.46 4.97 15.37
C ALA A 381 -11.71 5.41 13.92
N TRP A 382 -10.79 6.17 13.34
CA TRP A 382 -10.85 6.59 11.94
C TRP A 382 -10.85 5.41 10.98
N LEU A 383 -10.01 4.37 11.20
CA LEU A 383 -10.01 3.14 10.40
C LEU A 383 -11.38 2.46 10.41
N LYS A 384 -12.00 2.29 11.58
CA LYS A 384 -13.32 1.68 11.69
C LYS A 384 -14.39 2.47 10.94
N GLN A 385 -14.41 3.79 11.08
CA GLN A 385 -15.35 4.66 10.35
C GLN A 385 -15.14 4.59 8.85
N ARG A 386 -13.87 4.57 8.42
CA ARG A 386 -13.51 4.42 7.01
C ARG A 386 -14.01 3.08 6.45
N ASP A 387 -13.76 1.98 7.14
CA ASP A 387 -14.16 0.64 6.70
C ASP A 387 -15.69 0.51 6.62
N GLN A 388 -16.42 1.14 7.53
CA GLN A 388 -17.88 1.23 7.46
C GLN A 388 -18.35 2.06 6.25
N ARG A 389 -17.68 3.16 5.96
CA ARG A 389 -17.97 4.02 4.80
C ARG A 389 -17.65 3.32 3.47
N ASP A 390 -16.49 2.69 3.38
CA ASP A 390 -16.05 1.92 2.22
C ASP A 390 -16.85 0.61 2.06
N GLY A 391 -17.40 0.10 3.15
CA GLY A 391 -18.28 -1.09 3.23
C GLY A 391 -19.65 -0.95 2.57
N LEU A 392 -20.00 0.27 2.14
CA LEU A 392 -20.91 0.47 1.03
C LEU A 392 -22.40 0.32 1.35
N VAL A 393 -22.83 0.63 2.57
CA VAL A 393 -24.24 0.81 2.86
C VAL A 393 -24.64 2.24 2.46
N PRO A 394 -25.58 2.44 1.52
CA PRO A 394 -26.07 3.79 1.19
C PRO A 394 -26.68 4.46 2.42
N GLY A 395 -26.34 5.74 2.69
CA GLY A 395 -27.05 6.57 3.65
C GLY A 395 -26.39 6.78 5.01
N GLY A 396 -25.09 6.57 5.19
CA GLY A 396 -24.38 6.95 6.41
C GLY A 396 -24.38 8.47 6.65
N ASP A 397 -24.52 8.90 7.91
CA ASP A 397 -24.44 10.31 8.31
C ASP A 397 -22.99 10.83 8.16
N LEU A 398 -22.75 11.63 7.12
CA LEU A 398 -21.46 12.20 6.81
C LEU A 398 -21.03 13.30 7.80
N SER A 399 -21.95 13.94 8.50
CA SER A 399 -21.64 14.98 9.47
C SER A 399 -20.85 14.42 10.65
N ALA A 400 -21.18 13.21 11.08
CA ALA A 400 -20.44 12.49 12.10
C ALA A 400 -19.03 12.07 11.64
N VAL A 401 -18.86 11.73 10.37
CA VAL A 401 -17.55 11.38 9.80
C VAL A 401 -16.61 12.58 9.74
N LEU A 402 -17.09 13.72 9.27
CA LEU A 402 -16.29 14.94 9.19
C LEU A 402 -15.91 15.48 10.58
N SER A 403 -16.79 15.35 11.58
CA SER A 403 -16.51 15.82 12.94
C SER A 403 -15.40 15.01 13.64
N ALA A 404 -15.24 13.74 13.28
CA ALA A 404 -14.25 12.85 13.87
C ALA A 404 -12.92 12.77 13.06
N ASP A 405 -12.93 13.19 11.80
CA ASP A 405 -11.76 13.17 10.91
C ASP A 405 -11.06 14.54 10.89
N GLU A 406 -10.13 14.74 11.83
CA GLU A 406 -9.43 16.02 12.00
C GLU A 406 -8.63 16.43 10.76
N ALA A 407 -7.95 15.50 10.11
CA ALA A 407 -7.16 15.82 8.91
C ALA A 407 -8.05 16.20 7.71
N LEU A 408 -9.18 15.54 7.55
CA LEU A 408 -10.14 15.90 6.49
C LEU A 408 -10.80 17.25 6.81
N ARG A 409 -11.16 17.50 8.07
CA ARG A 409 -11.70 18.81 8.51
C ARG A 409 -10.70 19.93 8.23
N HIS A 410 -9.42 19.74 8.57
CA HIS A 410 -8.35 20.70 8.29
C HIS A 410 -8.23 21.00 6.78
N ALA A 411 -8.32 19.99 5.93
CA ALA A 411 -8.29 20.16 4.47
C ALA A 411 -9.52 20.92 3.95
N VAL A 412 -10.70 20.67 4.52
CA VAL A 412 -11.93 21.41 4.17
C VAL A 412 -11.86 22.87 4.63
N GLU A 413 -11.35 23.14 5.83
CA GLU A 413 -11.11 24.50 6.34
C GLU A 413 -10.12 25.25 5.45
N TRP A 414 -9.02 24.60 5.05
CA TRP A 414 -8.08 25.17 4.09
C TRP A 414 -8.77 25.51 2.77
N ALA A 415 -9.53 24.59 2.18
CA ALA A 415 -10.26 24.81 0.93
C ALA A 415 -11.27 25.96 1.04
N ASN A 416 -11.96 26.09 2.18
CA ASN A 416 -12.90 27.18 2.44
C ASN A 416 -12.21 28.54 2.68
N GLY A 417 -10.97 28.54 3.20
CA GLY A 417 -10.17 29.73 3.44
C GLY A 417 -9.49 30.30 2.19
N LEU A 418 -9.48 29.56 1.08
CA LEU A 418 -8.96 30.06 -0.19
C LEU A 418 -9.86 31.19 -0.67
N GLN A 419 -9.34 32.41 -0.64
CA GLN A 419 -10.00 33.54 -1.29
C GLN A 419 -10.05 33.25 -2.78
N THR A 420 -11.19 33.47 -3.41
CA THR A 420 -11.33 33.48 -4.85
C THR A 420 -10.30 34.47 -5.43
N ALA A 421 -9.16 33.97 -5.86
CA ALA A 421 -8.22 34.74 -6.67
C ALA A 421 -8.89 34.95 -8.02
N GLY A 422 -9.72 36.03 -8.13
CA GLY A 422 -10.40 36.35 -9.38
C GLY A 422 -11.74 37.06 -9.24
N GLN A 423 -11.84 38.07 -8.42
CA GLN A 423 -12.81 39.17 -8.59
C GLN A 423 -12.07 40.49 -8.68
#